data_fa58278d80fd42a6ca5b9f1c4b1087ac
#
_entry.id   fa58278d80fd42a6ca5b9f1c4b1087ac
#
_cell.length_a   1.000
_cell.length_b   1.000
_cell.length_c   1.000
_cell.angle_alpha   90.00
_cell.angle_beta   90.00
_cell.angle_gamma   90.00
#
_symmetry.space_group_name_H-M   'P 1'
#
loop_
_entity.id
_entity.type
_entity.pdbx_description
1 polymer ?
#
loop_
_entity_poly.entity_id
_entity_poly.type
_entity_poly.pdbx_seq_one_letter_code
_entity_poly.pdbx_strand_id
1 'polypeptide(L)'
;MEIRKVNENKKQFLTLLLLADEQEDMVDRYLEKGAMYVLDDCGVKAECVVTDEGDGILEIKNIAVDSRHHGMGYGKALIDFLASKYADEYSVLQ
;
A
#
# COMPACT_ATOMS: atom_id res chain seq x y z
N MET A 1 -8.87 14.64 0.11
CA MET A 1 -8.00 13.47 0.20
C MET A 1 -8.83 12.23 -0.08
N GLU A 2 -8.30 11.33 -0.88
CA GLU A 2 -8.99 10.11 -1.31
C GLU A 2 -8.03 8.93 -1.25
N ILE A 3 -8.50 7.79 -0.77
CA ILE A 3 -7.75 6.53 -0.88
C ILE A 3 -8.54 5.63 -1.82
N ARG A 4 -7.89 5.14 -2.87
CA ARG A 4 -8.56 4.30 -3.86
C ARG A 4 -7.72 3.07 -4.21
N LYS A 5 -8.41 2.00 -4.61
CA LYS A 5 -7.77 0.77 -5.05
C LYS A 5 -7.26 0.93 -6.48
N VAL A 6 -6.06 0.41 -6.73
CA VAL A 6 -5.47 0.36 -8.06
C VAL A 6 -5.67 -1.05 -8.62
N ASN A 7 -6.47 -1.17 -9.69
CA ASN A 7 -6.85 -2.46 -10.26
C ASN A 7 -6.02 -2.85 -11.47
N GLU A 8 -5.35 -1.91 -12.11
CA GLU A 8 -4.53 -2.20 -13.29
C GLU A 8 -3.38 -1.19 -13.39
N ASN A 9 -2.35 -1.55 -14.15
CA ASN A 9 -1.17 -0.72 -14.37
C ASN A 9 -0.57 -0.24 -13.04
N LYS A 10 -0.38 -1.18 -12.11
CA LYS A 10 0.14 -0.86 -10.77
C LYS A 10 1.54 -0.26 -10.83
N LYS A 11 2.34 -0.61 -11.85
CA LYS A 11 3.70 -0.09 -12.01
C LYS A 11 3.75 1.37 -12.43
N GLN A 12 2.62 2.01 -12.72
CA GLN A 12 2.59 3.45 -12.87
C GLN A 12 3.11 4.16 -11.60
N PHE A 13 3.04 3.48 -10.46
CA PHE A 13 3.52 4.00 -9.17
C PHE A 13 4.85 3.38 -8.75
N LEU A 14 5.64 2.88 -9.70
CA LEU A 14 6.89 2.18 -9.41
C LEU A 14 7.86 3.02 -8.58
N THR A 15 7.94 4.32 -8.84
CA THR A 15 8.83 5.21 -8.09
C THR A 15 8.53 5.17 -6.59
N LEU A 16 7.25 5.18 -6.21
CA LEU A 16 6.86 5.04 -4.81
C LEU A 16 7.18 3.64 -4.27
N LEU A 17 6.84 2.60 -5.03
CA LEU A 17 7.08 1.22 -4.63
C LEU A 17 8.57 0.98 -4.31
N LEU A 18 9.46 1.54 -5.12
CA LEU A 18 10.90 1.37 -4.95
C LEU A 18 11.47 2.12 -3.74
N LEU A 19 10.72 3.03 -3.13
CA LEU A 19 11.14 3.68 -1.88
C LEU A 19 11.15 2.70 -0.72
N ALA A 20 10.22 1.74 -0.72
CA ALA A 20 10.11 0.76 0.37
C ALA A 20 10.84 -0.54 0.04
N ASP A 21 10.96 -0.89 -1.23
CA ASP A 21 11.59 -2.13 -1.68
C ASP A 21 12.41 -1.79 -2.94
N GLU A 22 13.71 -1.67 -2.77
CA GLU A 22 14.60 -1.07 -3.78
C GLU A 22 14.77 -1.90 -5.04
N GLN A 23 14.36 -3.18 -5.03
CA GLN A 23 14.55 -4.09 -6.15
C GLN A 23 13.21 -4.39 -6.82
N GLU A 24 13.10 -4.04 -8.08
CA GLU A 24 11.87 -4.24 -8.83
C GLU A 24 11.46 -5.71 -8.92
N ASP A 25 12.41 -6.63 -9.03
CA ASP A 25 12.11 -8.06 -9.07
C ASP A 25 11.47 -8.55 -7.76
N MET A 26 11.81 -7.94 -6.64
CA MET A 26 11.16 -8.24 -5.37
C MET A 26 9.74 -7.71 -5.33
N VAL A 27 9.52 -6.51 -5.86
CA VAL A 27 8.18 -5.92 -5.99
C VAL A 27 7.30 -6.82 -6.86
N ASP A 28 7.86 -7.36 -7.94
CA ASP A 28 7.13 -8.23 -8.87
C ASP A 28 6.58 -9.49 -8.18
N ARG A 29 7.19 -9.94 -7.08
CA ARG A 29 6.76 -11.15 -6.37
C ARG A 29 5.37 -11.02 -5.75
N TYR A 30 4.95 -9.81 -5.41
CA TYR A 30 3.68 -9.62 -4.68
C TYR A 30 2.73 -8.62 -5.34
N LEU A 31 3.20 -7.80 -6.29
CA LEU A 31 2.44 -6.65 -6.78
C LEU A 31 1.11 -7.06 -7.44
N GLU A 32 1.16 -8.00 -8.37
CA GLU A 32 -0.05 -8.35 -9.14
C GLU A 32 -1.06 -9.12 -8.29
N LYS A 33 -0.60 -9.99 -7.41
CA LYS A 33 -1.50 -10.78 -6.56
C LYS A 33 -2.01 -9.99 -5.37
N GLY A 34 -1.30 -8.94 -4.97
CA GLY A 34 -1.68 -8.11 -3.83
C GLY A 34 -2.76 -7.10 -4.17
N ALA A 35 -3.38 -6.55 -3.14
CA ALA A 35 -4.28 -5.42 -3.28
C ALA A 35 -3.47 -4.14 -3.06
N MET A 36 -3.53 -3.23 -4.04
CA MET A 36 -2.80 -1.96 -3.98
C MET A 36 -3.77 -0.81 -3.78
N TYR A 37 -3.40 0.09 -2.89
CA TYR A 37 -4.15 1.33 -2.63
C TYR A 37 -3.21 2.52 -2.74
N VAL A 38 -3.73 3.63 -3.26
CA VAL A 38 -3.00 4.89 -3.29
C VAL A 38 -3.80 5.97 -2.56
N LEU A 39 -3.07 6.87 -1.92
CA LEU A 39 -3.64 8.05 -1.28
C LEU A 39 -3.39 9.25 -2.19
N ASP A 40 -4.47 9.88 -2.61
CA ASP A 40 -4.46 11.02 -3.53
C ASP A 40 -4.90 12.26 -2.76
N ASP A 41 -3.99 13.22 -2.66
CA ASP A 41 -4.25 14.51 -2.02
C ASP A 41 -3.64 15.58 -2.93
N CYS A 42 -4.41 16.02 -3.93
CA CYS A 42 -3.92 16.87 -5.03
C CYS A 42 -2.74 16.18 -5.75
N GLY A 43 -2.95 14.92 -6.14
CA GLY A 43 -1.95 14.02 -6.70
C GLY A 43 -1.61 12.89 -5.73
N VAL A 44 -1.13 11.78 -6.26
CA VAL A 44 -0.80 10.61 -5.43
C VAL A 44 0.43 10.89 -4.58
N LYS A 45 0.29 10.75 -3.28
CA LYS A 45 1.33 11.05 -2.28
C LYS A 45 1.87 9.81 -1.58
N ALA A 46 1.12 8.70 -1.62
CA ALA A 46 1.48 7.49 -0.87
C ALA A 46 0.82 6.28 -1.49
N GLU A 47 1.36 5.11 -1.21
CA GLU A 47 0.81 3.83 -1.66
C GLU A 47 1.02 2.74 -0.63
N CYS A 48 0.22 1.68 -0.71
CA CYS A 48 0.49 0.44 0.01
C CYS A 48 0.03 -0.75 -0.81
N VAL A 49 0.66 -1.91 -0.54
CA VAL A 49 0.28 -3.20 -1.12
C VAL A 49 0.13 -4.19 0.01
N VAL A 50 -0.98 -4.91 0.05
CA VAL A 50 -1.24 -5.94 1.06
C VAL A 50 -1.52 -7.28 0.39
N THR A 51 -1.13 -8.36 1.08
CA THR A 51 -1.40 -9.73 0.63
C THR A 51 -2.04 -10.54 1.74
N ASP A 52 -2.89 -11.49 1.35
CA ASP A 52 -3.48 -12.47 2.25
C ASP A 52 -2.45 -13.58 2.47
N GLU A 53 -1.96 -13.73 3.70
CA GLU A 53 -0.97 -14.75 4.06
C GLU A 53 -1.60 -16.01 4.65
N GLY A 54 -2.94 -16.09 4.68
CA GLY A 54 -3.64 -17.20 5.31
C GLY A 54 -3.79 -17.02 6.82
N ASP A 55 -4.60 -17.88 7.42
CA ASP A 55 -4.81 -17.91 8.87
C ASP A 55 -5.26 -16.58 9.47
N GLY A 56 -5.99 -15.78 8.69
CA GLY A 56 -6.48 -14.48 9.15
C GLY A 56 -5.42 -13.41 9.20
N ILE A 57 -4.29 -13.58 8.50
CA ILE A 57 -3.18 -12.63 8.48
C ILE A 57 -3.17 -11.88 7.16
N LEU A 58 -3.25 -10.55 7.24
CA LEU A 58 -3.04 -9.65 6.12
C LEU A 58 -1.69 -8.97 6.31
N GLU A 59 -0.82 -9.07 5.32
CA GLU A 59 0.52 -8.49 5.42
C GLU A 59 0.69 -7.28 4.52
N ILE A 60 1.27 -6.21 5.08
CA ILE A 60 1.68 -5.06 4.30
C ILE A 60 3.02 -5.38 3.67
N LYS A 61 3.03 -5.60 2.36
CA LYS A 61 4.25 -5.92 1.60
C LYS A 61 5.04 -4.68 1.23
N ASN A 62 4.34 -3.56 1.07
CA ASN A 62 4.97 -2.31 0.66
C ASN A 62 4.10 -1.17 1.18
N ILE A 63 4.73 -0.16 1.76
CA ILE A 63 4.07 1.08 2.09
C ILE A 63 5.09 2.21 1.96
N ALA A 64 4.74 3.24 1.20
CA ALA A 64 5.66 4.34 0.94
C ALA A 64 4.92 5.66 0.82
N VAL A 65 5.57 6.71 1.29
CA VAL A 65 5.10 8.09 1.17
C VAL A 65 6.14 8.84 0.34
N ASP A 66 5.69 9.65 -0.61
CA ASP A 66 6.55 10.54 -1.39
C ASP A 66 7.47 11.31 -0.42
N SER A 67 8.77 11.27 -0.68
CA SER A 67 9.77 11.82 0.24
C SER A 67 9.59 13.32 0.49
N ARG A 68 8.93 14.04 -0.42
CA ARG A 68 8.65 15.46 -0.27
C ARG A 68 7.48 15.77 0.66
N HIS A 69 6.75 14.74 1.09
CA HIS A 69 5.50 14.89 1.82
C HIS A 69 5.47 14.08 3.13
N HIS A 70 6.63 13.75 3.68
CA HIS A 70 6.73 13.10 4.98
C HIS A 70 6.23 14.05 6.08
N GLY A 71 5.74 13.45 7.16
CA GLY A 71 5.25 14.21 8.30
C GLY A 71 3.84 14.77 8.15
N MET A 72 3.13 14.42 7.07
CA MET A 72 1.77 14.89 6.83
C MET A 72 0.69 13.86 7.22
N GLY A 73 1.10 12.72 7.78
CA GLY A 73 0.17 11.70 8.24
C GLY A 73 -0.35 10.77 7.16
N TYR A 74 0.22 10.78 5.97
CA TYR A 74 -0.28 9.94 4.86
C TYR A 74 -0.08 8.45 5.12
N GLY A 75 1.08 8.06 5.66
CA GLY A 75 1.33 6.66 6.01
C GLY A 75 0.37 6.14 7.07
N LYS A 76 0.14 6.95 8.10
CA LYS A 76 -0.82 6.61 9.15
C LYS A 76 -2.24 6.48 8.58
N ALA A 77 -2.62 7.38 7.67
CA ALA A 77 -3.94 7.34 7.04
C ALA A 77 -4.15 6.04 6.26
N LEU A 78 -3.12 5.57 5.55
CA LEU A 78 -3.18 4.29 4.85
C LEU A 78 -3.32 3.11 5.81
N ILE A 79 -2.54 3.09 6.90
CA ILE A 79 -2.63 2.03 7.90
C ILE A 79 -4.01 2.01 8.56
N ASP A 80 -4.53 3.16 8.94
CA ASP A 80 -5.87 3.28 9.53
C ASP A 80 -6.94 2.81 8.56
N PHE A 81 -6.80 3.14 7.28
CA PHE A 81 -7.70 2.70 6.23
C PHE A 81 -7.71 1.15 6.12
N LEU A 82 -6.52 0.54 6.09
CA LEU A 82 -6.40 -0.92 6.00
C LEU A 82 -7.01 -1.60 7.21
N ALA A 83 -6.70 -1.10 8.42
CA ALA A 83 -7.23 -1.65 9.65
C ALA A 83 -8.76 -1.63 9.68
N SER A 84 -9.35 -0.52 9.22
CA SER A 84 -10.80 -0.38 9.17
C SER A 84 -11.42 -1.26 8.09
N LYS A 85 -10.86 -1.23 6.89
CA LYS A 85 -11.42 -1.94 5.73
C LYS A 85 -11.43 -3.45 5.92
N TYR A 86 -10.38 -4.00 6.52
CA TYR A 86 -10.19 -5.44 6.64
C TYR A 86 -10.48 -5.99 8.03
N ALA A 87 -11.04 -5.19 8.93
CA ALA A 87 -11.26 -5.56 10.33
C ALA A 87 -12.07 -6.85 10.51
N ASP A 88 -13.06 -7.08 9.65
CA ASP A 88 -13.94 -8.24 9.76
C ASP A 88 -13.41 -9.47 9.02
N GLU A 89 -12.40 -9.31 8.18
CA GLU A 89 -11.88 -10.39 7.34
C GLU A 89 -10.59 -10.99 7.90
N TYR A 90 -9.82 -10.21 8.65
CA TYR A 90 -8.50 -10.59 9.15
C TYR A 90 -8.37 -10.28 10.62
N SER A 91 -7.68 -11.16 11.36
CA SER A 91 -7.41 -10.94 12.78
C SER A 91 -6.10 -10.22 13.04
N VAL A 92 -5.18 -10.25 12.06
CA VAL A 92 -3.84 -9.65 12.19
C VAL A 92 -3.53 -8.83 10.94
N LEU A 93 -3.06 -7.61 11.16
CA LEU A 93 -2.44 -6.77 10.13
C LEU A 93 -0.97 -6.60 10.51
N GLN A 94 -0.08 -7.07 9.67
CA GLN A 94 1.36 -6.97 9.96
C GLN A 94 2.17 -6.36 8.84
#